data_d86a7abf0ca70a4e97c1a9522a1dc07d
#
_entry.id   d86a7abf0ca70a4e97c1a9522a1dc07d
#
_cell.length_a   1.000
_cell.length_b   1.000
_cell.length_c   1.000
_cell.angle_alpha   90.00
_cell.angle_beta   90.00
_cell.angle_gamma   90.00
#
_symmetry.space_group_name_H-M   'P 1'
#
loop_
_entity.id
_entity.type
_entity.pdbx_description
1 polymer ?
#
loop_
_entity_poly.entity_id
_entity_poly.type
_entity_poly.pdbx_seq_one_letter_code
_entity_poly.pdbx_strand_id
1 'polypeptide(L)'
;MTPTTRAMEIEPKVRQILSIFSQDIMPKAAFEADSFDGTFKIGLSDYAEQVYGPELFDKLQQLAPNAKVLFKPVDVSNCVEALEKQEVDLCIGVFSDLPPKVTSTFLYREKHLCIFDNRVLGSELPLSLETYLATPQMIITASQELTTKVDTTLSNMGVKRNVVLGSTRFLTIRRMLTGRRLLAVMAEMVGRVELIDDNLTLCPPPINIPDFDIEMVTLTRDSHHPRILWLSDWVKEVIQHKVAALQTTTN
;
A
#
# COMPACT_ATOMS: atom_id res chain seq x y z
N MET A 1 10.80 -18.64 -25.25
CA MET A 1 10.77 -18.65 -26.74
C MET A 1 11.12 -17.24 -27.22
N THR A 2 12.12 -17.07 -28.10
CA THR A 2 12.49 -15.76 -28.64
C THR A 2 11.70 -15.53 -29.95
N PRO A 3 11.04 -14.38 -30.10
CA PRO A 3 10.30 -14.09 -31.32
C PRO A 3 11.24 -14.03 -32.53
N THR A 4 10.75 -14.47 -33.71
CA THR A 4 11.49 -14.35 -34.96
C THR A 4 11.50 -12.91 -35.48
N THR A 5 12.46 -12.53 -36.32
CA THR A 5 12.52 -11.19 -36.93
C THR A 5 11.18 -10.83 -37.60
N ARG A 6 10.56 -11.77 -38.28
CA ARG A 6 9.25 -11.58 -38.92
C ARG A 6 8.12 -11.36 -37.90
N ALA A 7 8.18 -12.02 -36.74
CA ALA A 7 7.22 -11.80 -35.66
C ALA A 7 7.34 -10.39 -35.10
N MET A 8 8.55 -9.88 -34.93
CA MET A 8 8.80 -8.51 -34.44
C MET A 8 8.33 -7.43 -35.44
N GLU A 9 8.47 -7.69 -36.75
CA GLU A 9 7.97 -6.79 -37.80
C GLU A 9 6.43 -6.72 -37.85
N ILE A 10 5.76 -7.84 -37.59
CA ILE A 10 4.31 -7.95 -37.69
C ILE A 10 3.61 -7.53 -36.40
N GLU A 11 4.26 -7.72 -35.25
CA GLU A 11 3.67 -7.43 -33.92
C GLU A 11 3.01 -6.05 -33.83
N PRO A 12 3.64 -4.93 -34.24
CA PRO A 12 2.99 -3.62 -34.14
C PRO A 12 1.73 -3.51 -35.00
N LYS A 13 1.72 -4.14 -36.18
CA LYS A 13 0.55 -4.13 -37.07
C LYS A 13 -0.60 -4.98 -36.51
N VAL A 14 -0.29 -6.15 -35.95
CA VAL A 14 -1.27 -7.00 -35.28
C VAL A 14 -1.84 -6.28 -34.06
N ARG A 15 -1.01 -5.64 -33.26
CA ARG A 15 -1.44 -4.85 -32.10
C ARG A 15 -2.37 -3.70 -32.50
N GLN A 16 -2.05 -3.00 -33.60
CA GLN A 16 -2.92 -1.95 -34.12
C GLN A 16 -4.27 -2.48 -34.60
N ILE A 17 -4.29 -3.61 -35.32
CA ILE A 17 -5.52 -4.27 -35.78
C ILE A 17 -6.37 -4.71 -34.58
N LEU A 18 -5.76 -5.34 -33.57
CA LEU A 18 -6.46 -5.75 -32.36
C LEU A 18 -7.00 -4.56 -31.57
N SER A 19 -6.28 -3.43 -31.54
CA SER A 19 -6.75 -2.19 -30.92
C SER A 19 -8.00 -1.64 -31.62
N ILE A 20 -7.97 -1.53 -32.96
CA ILE A 20 -9.10 -1.08 -33.78
C ILE A 20 -10.28 -2.05 -33.60
N PHE A 21 -10.04 -3.35 -33.64
CA PHE A 21 -11.08 -4.36 -33.45
C PHE A 21 -11.77 -4.24 -32.08
N SER A 22 -10.98 -4.08 -31.00
CA SER A 22 -11.52 -3.96 -29.65
C SER A 22 -12.19 -2.61 -29.37
N GLN A 23 -11.77 -1.52 -30.04
CA GLN A 23 -12.32 -0.18 -29.83
C GLN A 23 -13.56 0.11 -30.70
N ASP A 24 -13.51 -0.32 -31.96
CA ASP A 24 -14.48 0.13 -32.97
C ASP A 24 -15.48 -0.97 -33.36
N ILE A 25 -15.12 -2.25 -33.19
CA ILE A 25 -15.92 -3.38 -33.69
C ILE A 25 -16.61 -4.13 -32.56
N MET A 26 -15.96 -4.28 -31.38
CA MET A 26 -16.63 -4.82 -30.21
C MET A 26 -17.14 -3.66 -29.32
N PRO A 27 -18.45 -3.43 -29.24
CA PRO A 27 -18.95 -2.53 -28.21
C PRO A 27 -18.49 -3.05 -26.86
N LYS A 28 -17.78 -2.21 -26.09
CA LYS A 28 -17.43 -2.52 -24.71
C LYS A 28 -18.76 -2.71 -23.97
N ALA A 29 -19.20 -3.94 -23.79
CA ALA A 29 -20.27 -4.23 -22.86
C ALA A 29 -19.81 -3.63 -21.50
N ALA A 30 -20.61 -2.74 -20.95
CA ALA A 30 -20.35 -2.21 -19.62
C ALA A 30 -20.21 -3.41 -18.67
N PHE A 31 -19.29 -3.33 -17.72
CA PHE A 31 -19.19 -4.37 -16.70
C PHE A 31 -20.45 -4.32 -15.82
N GLU A 32 -21.19 -5.40 -15.79
CA GLU A 32 -22.40 -5.54 -14.97
C GLU A 32 -22.03 -6.11 -13.60
N ALA A 33 -21.85 -5.24 -12.63
CA ALA A 33 -21.42 -5.61 -11.29
C ALA A 33 -22.44 -6.48 -10.56
N ASP A 34 -23.73 -6.19 -10.71
CA ASP A 34 -24.82 -6.90 -10.01
C ASP A 34 -24.90 -8.38 -10.37
N SER A 35 -24.54 -8.75 -11.60
CA SER A 35 -24.59 -10.13 -12.09
C SER A 35 -23.26 -10.87 -11.97
N PHE A 36 -22.18 -10.16 -11.58
CA PHE A 36 -20.84 -10.77 -11.49
C PHE A 36 -20.70 -11.62 -10.24
N ASP A 37 -20.48 -12.93 -10.42
CA ASP A 37 -20.28 -13.93 -9.36
C ASP A 37 -18.81 -14.37 -9.18
N GLY A 38 -17.89 -13.68 -9.88
CA GLY A 38 -16.46 -13.97 -9.85
C GLY A 38 -15.73 -13.43 -8.64
N THR A 39 -14.42 -13.52 -8.67
CA THR A 39 -13.53 -13.04 -7.59
C THR A 39 -12.67 -11.89 -8.07
N PHE A 40 -12.71 -10.78 -7.36
CA PHE A 40 -11.71 -9.73 -7.46
C PHE A 40 -10.51 -10.06 -6.59
N LYS A 41 -9.32 -9.94 -7.15
CA LYS A 41 -8.07 -10.25 -6.46
C LYS A 41 -7.27 -8.97 -6.30
N ILE A 42 -7.10 -8.50 -5.07
CA ILE A 42 -6.41 -7.25 -4.76
C ILE A 42 -5.08 -7.58 -4.07
N GLY A 43 -3.97 -7.18 -4.70
CA GLY A 43 -2.63 -7.30 -4.15
C GLY A 43 -2.33 -6.15 -3.19
N LEU A 44 -1.93 -6.45 -1.95
CA LEU A 44 -1.61 -5.43 -0.96
C LEU A 44 -0.79 -6.03 0.20
N SER A 45 -0.15 -5.17 0.98
CA SER A 45 0.52 -5.61 2.21
C SER A 45 -0.48 -5.86 3.35
N ASP A 46 -0.05 -6.57 4.39
CA ASP A 46 -0.84 -6.75 5.63
C ASP A 46 -1.24 -5.40 6.26
N TYR A 47 -0.41 -4.38 6.10
CA TYR A 47 -0.71 -2.99 6.44
C TYR A 47 -1.93 -2.46 5.69
N ALA A 48 -1.89 -2.52 4.36
CA ALA A 48 -2.95 -1.97 3.52
C ALA A 48 -4.26 -2.76 3.68
N GLU A 49 -4.17 -4.08 3.89
CA GLU A 49 -5.32 -4.93 4.20
C GLU A 49 -5.99 -4.50 5.52
N GLN A 50 -5.19 -4.25 6.56
CA GLN A 50 -5.71 -3.81 7.86
C GLN A 50 -6.39 -2.43 7.78
N VAL A 51 -5.82 -1.50 6.99
CA VAL A 51 -6.33 -0.13 6.89
C VAL A 51 -7.56 -0.04 5.99
N TYR A 52 -7.56 -0.75 4.85
CA TYR A 52 -8.60 -0.57 3.82
C TYR A 52 -9.50 -1.78 3.62
N GLY A 53 -9.06 -2.98 4.04
CA GLY A 53 -9.78 -4.24 3.78
C GLY A 53 -11.25 -4.22 4.19
N PRO A 54 -11.61 -3.78 5.41
CA PRO A 54 -13.00 -3.72 5.83
C PRO A 54 -13.87 -2.86 4.90
N GLU A 55 -13.45 -1.63 4.61
CA GLU A 55 -14.23 -0.71 3.76
C GLU A 55 -14.26 -1.16 2.29
N LEU A 56 -13.19 -1.76 1.79
CA LEU A 56 -13.18 -2.37 0.46
C LEU A 56 -14.19 -3.53 0.37
N PHE A 57 -14.25 -4.37 1.40
CA PHE A 57 -15.22 -5.45 1.46
C PHE A 57 -16.65 -4.93 1.52
N ASP A 58 -16.93 -3.99 2.42
CA ASP A 58 -18.27 -3.43 2.60
C ASP A 58 -18.79 -2.75 1.31
N LYS A 59 -17.91 -1.99 0.64
CA LYS A 59 -18.27 -1.34 -0.64
C LYS A 59 -18.52 -2.38 -1.73
N LEU A 60 -17.70 -3.44 -1.81
CA LEU A 60 -17.90 -4.50 -2.79
C LEU A 60 -19.26 -5.17 -2.60
N GLN A 61 -19.62 -5.51 -1.35
CA GLN A 61 -20.92 -6.14 -1.05
C GLN A 61 -22.12 -5.27 -1.44
N GLN A 62 -21.98 -3.96 -1.39
CA GLN A 62 -23.01 -3.01 -1.83
C GLN A 62 -23.10 -2.92 -3.35
N LEU A 63 -21.97 -2.93 -4.07
CA LEU A 63 -21.90 -2.70 -5.51
C LEU A 63 -22.02 -3.98 -6.34
N ALA A 64 -21.58 -5.11 -5.81
CA ALA A 64 -21.55 -6.41 -6.48
C ALA A 64 -21.81 -7.54 -5.46
N PRO A 65 -23.03 -7.73 -4.99
CA PRO A 65 -23.34 -8.61 -3.85
C PRO A 65 -23.02 -10.11 -4.09
N ASN A 66 -22.91 -10.52 -5.35
CA ASN A 66 -22.54 -11.90 -5.72
C ASN A 66 -21.03 -12.10 -5.87
N ALA A 67 -20.26 -11.01 -5.95
CA ALA A 67 -18.83 -11.05 -6.13
C ALA A 67 -18.09 -11.44 -4.84
N LYS A 68 -16.89 -11.97 -5.02
CA LYS A 68 -15.96 -12.29 -3.93
C LYS A 68 -14.74 -11.37 -4.03
N VAL A 69 -14.08 -11.11 -2.92
CA VAL A 69 -12.76 -10.48 -2.88
C VAL A 69 -11.74 -11.40 -2.25
N LEU A 70 -10.55 -11.42 -2.82
CA LEU A 70 -9.38 -12.11 -2.28
C LEU A 70 -8.25 -11.10 -2.15
N PHE A 71 -7.83 -10.83 -0.93
CA PHE A 71 -6.61 -10.07 -0.65
C PHE A 71 -5.40 -11.00 -0.73
N LYS A 72 -4.38 -10.59 -1.45
CA LYS A 72 -3.14 -11.37 -1.61
C LYS A 72 -1.94 -10.55 -1.17
N PRO A 73 -1.00 -11.13 -0.42
CA PRO A 73 0.20 -10.42 -0.02
C PRO A 73 1.06 -10.11 -1.24
N VAL A 74 1.23 -8.82 -1.50
CA VAL A 74 2.04 -8.28 -2.60
C VAL A 74 2.89 -7.13 -2.09
N ASP A 75 4.13 -7.06 -2.56
CA ASP A 75 5.06 -5.96 -2.35
C ASP A 75 5.67 -5.49 -3.69
N VAL A 76 6.56 -4.51 -3.63
CA VAL A 76 7.22 -3.96 -4.81
C VAL A 76 8.00 -5.01 -5.63
N SER A 77 8.50 -6.06 -4.99
CA SER A 77 9.35 -7.07 -5.64
C SER A 77 8.55 -8.07 -6.49
N ASN A 78 7.29 -8.35 -6.12
CA ASN A 78 6.47 -9.37 -6.77
C ASN A 78 5.20 -8.83 -7.46
N CYS A 79 4.87 -7.54 -7.30
CA CYS A 79 3.67 -6.91 -7.85
C CYS A 79 3.51 -7.15 -9.35
N VAL A 80 4.55 -6.85 -10.14
CA VAL A 80 4.49 -6.94 -11.61
C VAL A 80 4.29 -8.38 -12.06
N GLU A 81 4.98 -9.33 -11.43
CA GLU A 81 4.84 -10.76 -11.73
C GLU A 81 3.43 -11.27 -11.37
N ALA A 82 2.90 -10.87 -10.21
CA ALA A 82 1.56 -11.25 -9.78
C ALA A 82 0.47 -10.74 -10.73
N LEU A 83 0.62 -9.49 -11.23
CA LEU A 83 -0.28 -8.93 -12.25
C LEU A 83 -0.17 -9.70 -13.57
N GLU A 84 1.05 -9.99 -14.06
CA GLU A 84 1.25 -10.72 -15.32
C GLU A 84 0.69 -12.13 -15.30
N LYS A 85 0.81 -12.82 -14.16
CA LYS A 85 0.25 -14.16 -13.94
C LYS A 85 -1.25 -14.14 -13.63
N GLN A 86 -1.89 -12.95 -13.62
CA GLN A 86 -3.30 -12.79 -13.25
C GLN A 86 -3.63 -13.34 -11.85
N GLU A 87 -2.63 -13.36 -10.98
CA GLU A 87 -2.79 -13.72 -9.59
C GLU A 87 -3.49 -12.61 -8.79
N VAL A 88 -3.36 -11.36 -9.27
CA VAL A 88 -4.08 -10.19 -8.79
C VAL A 88 -4.59 -9.35 -9.97
N ASP A 89 -5.66 -8.60 -9.76
CA ASP A 89 -6.28 -7.69 -10.74
C ASP A 89 -5.65 -6.29 -10.66
N LEU A 90 -5.29 -5.86 -9.44
CA LEU A 90 -4.55 -4.64 -9.15
C LEU A 90 -3.73 -4.80 -7.88
N CYS A 91 -2.75 -3.92 -7.68
CA CYS A 91 -1.95 -3.85 -6.46
C CYS A 91 -2.06 -2.46 -5.83
N ILE A 92 -1.98 -2.40 -4.49
CA ILE A 92 -1.96 -1.16 -3.70
C ILE A 92 -0.71 -1.16 -2.83
N GLY A 93 0.07 -0.09 -2.88
CA GLY A 93 1.29 -0.01 -2.09
C GLY A 93 2.21 1.14 -2.46
N VAL A 94 3.47 1.02 -2.06
CA VAL A 94 4.57 1.92 -2.43
C VAL A 94 5.35 1.25 -3.55
N PHE A 95 5.45 1.90 -4.68
CA PHE A 95 6.15 1.35 -5.83
C PHE A 95 7.22 2.33 -6.33
N SER A 96 8.33 1.79 -6.83
CA SER A 96 9.40 2.53 -7.48
C SER A 96 9.86 1.79 -8.72
N ASP A 97 10.35 2.53 -9.70
CA ASP A 97 10.95 1.96 -10.92
C ASP A 97 10.04 0.99 -11.68
N LEU A 98 8.75 1.31 -11.76
CA LEU A 98 7.75 0.49 -12.45
C LEU A 98 8.06 0.40 -13.95
N PRO A 99 8.00 -0.81 -14.56
CA PRO A 99 8.22 -0.96 -16.00
C PRO A 99 7.04 -0.40 -16.80
N PRO A 100 7.23 -0.03 -18.09
CA PRO A 100 6.18 0.57 -18.93
C PRO A 100 4.93 -0.30 -19.15
N LYS A 101 4.99 -1.58 -18.80
CA LYS A 101 3.87 -2.52 -18.91
C LYS A 101 2.83 -2.40 -17.79
N VAL A 102 3.07 -1.55 -16.80
CA VAL A 102 2.14 -1.25 -15.71
C VAL A 102 1.81 0.23 -15.69
N THR A 103 0.61 0.55 -15.25
CA THR A 103 0.11 1.91 -15.06
C THR A 103 -0.08 2.13 -13.58
N SER A 104 0.52 3.21 -13.05
CA SER A 104 0.33 3.66 -11.69
C SER A 104 -0.71 4.77 -11.60
N THR A 105 -1.52 4.72 -10.56
CA THR A 105 -2.49 5.75 -10.20
C THR A 105 -2.22 6.18 -8.77
N PHE A 106 -1.92 7.45 -8.57
CA PHE A 106 -1.75 8.05 -7.24
C PHE A 106 -3.05 7.95 -6.43
N LEU A 107 -2.95 7.50 -5.20
CA LEU A 107 -4.07 7.43 -4.26
C LEU A 107 -4.00 8.55 -3.23
N TYR A 108 -2.91 8.61 -2.45
CA TYR A 108 -2.66 9.67 -1.47
C TYR A 108 -1.18 9.71 -1.06
N ARG A 109 -0.80 10.79 -0.36
CA ARG A 109 0.54 10.95 0.23
C ARG A 109 0.51 10.55 1.69
N GLU A 110 1.36 9.60 2.04
CA GLU A 110 1.50 9.02 3.37
C GLU A 110 2.63 9.69 4.15
N LYS A 111 2.42 9.87 5.45
CA LYS A 111 3.38 10.45 6.38
C LYS A 111 3.93 9.41 7.35
N HIS A 112 4.94 9.80 8.09
CA HIS A 112 5.51 8.98 9.16
C HIS A 112 5.07 9.51 10.53
N LEU A 113 4.73 8.59 11.44
CA LEU A 113 4.53 8.87 12.86
C LEU A 113 5.39 7.93 13.72
N CYS A 114 5.78 8.43 14.89
CA CYS A 114 6.27 7.61 15.98
C CYS A 114 5.09 7.00 16.74
N ILE A 115 5.22 5.73 17.11
CA ILE A 115 4.25 5.02 17.97
C ILE A 115 4.99 4.33 19.10
N PHE A 116 4.46 4.46 20.34
CA PHE A 116 5.04 3.88 21.56
C PHE A 116 4.02 3.86 22.69
N ASP A 117 4.27 3.07 23.73
CA ASP A 117 3.48 3.10 24.97
C ASP A 117 4.02 4.17 25.93
N ASN A 118 3.35 5.33 25.99
CA ASN A 118 3.83 6.45 26.80
C ASN A 118 3.72 6.21 28.32
N ARG A 119 2.89 5.25 28.76
CA ARG A 119 2.86 4.85 30.19
C ARG A 119 4.18 4.22 30.63
N VAL A 120 4.94 3.63 29.69
CA VAL A 120 6.24 2.99 29.93
C VAL A 120 7.39 3.92 29.52
N LEU A 121 7.24 4.68 28.44
CA LEU A 121 8.27 5.60 27.98
C LEU A 121 8.37 6.83 28.91
N GLY A 122 7.22 7.36 29.35
CA GLY A 122 7.15 8.52 30.25
C GLY A 122 7.69 9.80 29.63
N SER A 123 7.51 9.99 28.32
CA SER A 123 8.08 11.12 27.60
C SER A 123 7.08 12.29 27.52
N GLU A 124 7.62 13.50 27.57
CA GLU A 124 6.87 14.70 27.19
C GLU A 124 6.68 14.75 25.67
N LEU A 125 5.61 15.40 25.22
CA LEU A 125 5.32 15.64 23.81
C LEU A 125 5.46 17.14 23.50
N PRO A 126 6.01 17.49 22.33
CA PRO A 126 6.51 16.62 21.25
C PRO A 126 7.78 15.85 21.68
N LEU A 127 7.96 14.66 21.10
CA LEU A 127 9.10 13.79 21.42
C LEU A 127 10.42 14.49 21.04
N SER A 128 11.36 14.59 22.01
CA SER A 128 12.68 15.18 21.75
C SER A 128 13.58 14.24 20.92
N LEU A 129 14.51 14.80 20.16
CA LEU A 129 15.49 14.02 19.40
C LEU A 129 16.34 13.14 20.33
N GLU A 130 16.70 13.64 21.50
CA GLU A 130 17.48 12.88 22.48
C GLU A 130 16.71 11.64 22.95
N THR A 131 15.45 11.79 23.38
CA THR A 131 14.58 10.68 23.78
C THR A 131 14.38 9.69 22.63
N TYR A 132 14.16 10.19 21.41
CA TYR A 132 13.99 9.37 20.21
C TYR A 132 15.22 8.48 19.94
N LEU A 133 16.43 9.05 20.02
CA LEU A 133 17.67 8.32 19.78
C LEU A 133 18.02 7.36 20.92
N ALA A 134 17.72 7.72 22.17
CA ALA A 134 18.00 6.90 23.36
C ALA A 134 17.00 5.74 23.55
N THR A 135 15.81 5.82 22.91
CA THR A 135 14.80 4.77 23.05
C THR A 135 15.10 3.63 22.07
N PRO A 136 15.12 2.36 22.53
CA PRO A 136 15.19 1.21 21.64
C PRO A 136 14.05 1.22 20.62
N GLN A 137 14.37 0.85 19.36
CA GLN A 137 13.39 0.96 18.28
C GLN A 137 13.12 -0.38 17.61
N MET A 138 11.86 -0.57 17.26
CA MET A 138 11.40 -1.60 16.35
C MET A 138 11.24 -1.00 14.96
N ILE A 139 11.60 -1.78 13.93
CA ILE A 139 11.36 -1.40 12.53
C ILE A 139 10.53 -2.46 11.82
N ILE A 140 9.78 -2.01 10.81
CA ILE A 140 9.17 -2.88 9.81
C ILE A 140 10.02 -2.77 8.54
N THR A 141 10.48 -3.90 8.05
CA THR A 141 11.34 -3.96 6.85
C THR A 141 11.08 -5.23 6.07
N ALA A 142 11.00 -5.12 4.76
CA ALA A 142 10.95 -6.27 3.86
C ALA A 142 12.35 -6.82 3.54
N SER A 143 13.42 -6.06 3.84
CA SER A 143 14.80 -6.48 3.66
C SER A 143 15.28 -7.34 4.83
N GLN A 144 16.40 -8.03 4.66
CA GLN A 144 17.08 -8.77 5.72
C GLN A 144 17.93 -7.86 6.64
N GLU A 145 17.95 -6.55 6.37
CA GLU A 145 18.74 -5.58 7.12
C GLU A 145 17.87 -4.83 8.13
N LEU A 146 18.44 -4.51 9.28
CA LEU A 146 17.79 -3.70 10.33
C LEU A 146 17.93 -2.19 10.04
N THR A 147 17.72 -1.79 8.77
CA THR A 147 17.80 -0.41 8.30
C THR A 147 16.59 -0.05 7.44
N THR A 148 16.22 1.22 7.44
CA THR A 148 15.16 1.80 6.61
C THR A 148 15.58 3.18 6.09
N LYS A 149 14.72 3.85 5.31
CA LYS A 149 14.95 5.24 4.87
C LYS A 149 15.16 6.22 6.04
N VAL A 150 14.63 5.90 7.23
CA VAL A 150 14.86 6.67 8.46
C VAL A 150 16.35 6.71 8.81
N ASP A 151 17.04 5.59 8.65
CA ASP A 151 18.48 5.50 8.96
C ASP A 151 19.34 6.33 8.02
N THR A 152 18.93 6.46 6.75
CA THR A 152 19.55 7.38 5.81
C THR A 152 19.41 8.83 6.27
N THR A 153 18.21 9.23 6.69
CA THR A 153 17.97 10.59 7.23
C THR A 153 18.84 10.87 8.45
N LEU A 154 18.90 9.93 9.41
CA LEU A 154 19.71 10.07 10.63
C LEU A 154 21.22 10.12 10.32
N SER A 155 21.69 9.33 9.37
CA SER A 155 23.09 9.32 8.93
C SER A 155 23.51 10.67 8.35
N ASN A 156 22.61 11.32 7.57
CA ASN A 156 22.85 12.67 7.05
C ASN A 156 22.95 13.74 8.15
N MET A 157 22.36 13.46 9.33
CA MET A 157 22.48 14.31 10.53
C MET A 157 23.67 13.92 11.44
N GLY A 158 24.45 12.90 11.08
CA GLY A 158 25.57 12.40 11.87
C GLY A 158 25.17 11.63 13.14
N VAL A 159 23.93 11.15 13.22
CA VAL A 159 23.40 10.40 14.37
C VAL A 159 22.84 9.05 13.94
N LYS A 160 22.63 8.17 14.90
CA LYS A 160 22.00 6.84 14.66
C LYS A 160 21.03 6.53 15.80
N ARG A 161 19.97 5.80 15.46
CA ARG A 161 19.03 5.22 16.41
C ARG A 161 19.47 3.82 16.86
N ASN A 162 18.91 3.34 17.97
CA ASN A 162 19.17 2.01 18.51
C ASN A 162 18.07 1.04 18.04
N VAL A 163 18.24 0.39 16.88
CA VAL A 163 17.33 -0.63 16.38
C VAL A 163 17.63 -1.97 17.06
N VAL A 164 16.66 -2.50 17.78
CA VAL A 164 16.78 -3.77 18.54
C VAL A 164 15.86 -4.88 18.03
N LEU A 165 14.89 -4.56 17.16
CA LEU A 165 13.88 -5.49 16.66
C LEU A 165 13.50 -5.13 15.22
N GLY A 166 13.51 -6.10 14.33
CA GLY A 166 12.95 -6.01 12.98
C GLY A 166 11.81 -7.00 12.79
N SER A 167 10.80 -6.62 12.03
CA SER A 167 9.70 -7.49 11.61
C SER A 167 9.32 -7.20 10.17
N THR A 168 8.79 -8.19 9.48
CA THR A 168 8.18 -8.03 8.15
C THR A 168 6.66 -7.82 8.22
N ARG A 169 6.09 -7.78 9.44
CA ARG A 169 4.63 -7.75 9.68
C ARG A 169 4.23 -6.53 10.48
N PHE A 170 3.35 -5.71 9.91
CA PHE A 170 2.78 -4.56 10.60
C PHE A 170 1.83 -4.99 11.75
N LEU A 171 1.08 -6.07 11.58
CA LEU A 171 0.10 -6.57 12.56
C LEU A 171 0.72 -6.92 13.94
N THR A 172 2.03 -7.07 14.03
CA THR A 172 2.70 -7.38 15.31
C THR A 172 3.05 -6.14 16.13
N ILE A 173 3.06 -4.96 15.53
CA ILE A 173 3.59 -3.72 16.13
C ILE A 173 2.93 -3.42 17.47
N ARG A 174 1.61 -3.38 17.51
CA ARG A 174 0.86 -3.08 18.73
C ARG A 174 1.26 -4.00 19.90
N ARG A 175 1.28 -5.31 19.66
CA ARG A 175 1.62 -6.29 20.69
C ARG A 175 3.09 -6.21 21.12
N MET A 176 3.96 -5.77 20.22
CA MET A 176 5.39 -5.58 20.54
C MET A 176 5.64 -4.31 21.33
N LEU A 177 4.88 -3.23 21.10
CA LEU A 177 5.06 -1.96 21.78
C LEU A 177 4.37 -1.90 23.15
N THR A 178 3.17 -2.47 23.28
CA THR A 178 2.38 -2.39 24.52
C THR A 178 3.15 -2.94 25.72
N GLY A 179 3.26 -2.13 26.77
CA GLY A 179 3.94 -2.48 28.02
C GLY A 179 5.48 -2.52 27.92
N ARG A 180 6.08 -2.02 26.84
CA ARG A 180 7.53 -2.04 26.65
C ARG A 180 8.10 -0.66 26.34
N ARG A 181 9.32 -0.41 26.82
CA ARG A 181 10.09 0.79 26.45
C ARG A 181 10.67 0.60 25.04
N LEU A 182 9.81 0.69 24.05
CA LEU A 182 10.11 0.47 22.65
C LEU A 182 9.34 1.49 21.80
N LEU A 183 9.95 1.99 20.74
CA LEU A 183 9.38 2.94 19.79
C LEU A 183 9.44 2.36 18.38
N ALA A 184 8.44 2.66 17.56
CA ALA A 184 8.49 2.41 16.11
C ALA A 184 8.18 3.70 15.34
N VAL A 185 8.78 3.84 14.14
CA VAL A 185 8.36 4.81 13.14
C VAL A 185 7.60 4.04 12.07
N MET A 186 6.40 4.50 11.75
CA MET A 186 5.50 3.81 10.82
C MET A 186 4.68 4.80 9.99
N ALA A 187 3.98 4.27 8.99
CA ALA A 187 2.99 5.01 8.22
C ALA A 187 1.85 5.53 9.11
N GLU A 188 1.42 6.76 8.87
CA GLU A 188 0.40 7.45 9.69
C GLU A 188 -0.91 6.67 9.75
N MET A 189 -1.38 6.14 8.61
CA MET A 189 -2.67 5.44 8.56
C MET A 189 -2.69 4.17 9.41
N VAL A 190 -1.58 3.40 9.45
CA VAL A 190 -1.46 2.26 10.39
C VAL A 190 -1.56 2.72 11.83
N GLY A 191 -0.77 3.74 12.18
CA GLY A 191 -0.76 4.27 13.53
C GLY A 191 -2.16 4.66 13.98
N ARG A 192 -2.92 5.32 13.12
CA ARG A 192 -4.29 5.77 13.44
C ARG A 192 -5.27 4.62 13.63
N VAL A 193 -5.14 3.54 12.85
CA VAL A 193 -5.97 2.33 13.03
C VAL A 193 -5.60 1.59 14.31
N GLU A 194 -4.31 1.55 14.69
CA GLU A 194 -3.84 0.88 15.90
C GLU A 194 -4.17 1.60 17.21
N LEU A 195 -4.54 2.89 17.13
CA LEU A 195 -4.95 3.69 18.31
C LEU A 195 -6.32 3.33 18.90
N ILE A 196 -7.03 2.35 18.37
CA ILE A 196 -8.37 1.96 18.83
C ILE A 196 -8.40 1.58 20.32
N ASP A 197 -7.24 1.26 20.92
CA ASP A 197 -7.09 1.09 22.36
C ASP A 197 -6.11 2.14 22.92
N ASP A 198 -6.51 2.87 23.93
CA ASP A 198 -5.84 4.01 24.62
C ASP A 198 -4.41 3.76 25.16
N ASN A 199 -3.76 2.68 24.74
CA ASN A 199 -2.48 2.26 25.32
C ASN A 199 -1.26 2.77 24.56
N LEU A 200 -1.41 3.16 23.29
CA LEU A 200 -0.31 3.65 22.47
C LEU A 200 -0.48 5.13 22.15
N THR A 201 0.64 5.82 22.07
CA THR A 201 0.72 7.24 21.75
C THR A 201 1.32 7.41 20.37
N LEU A 202 0.73 8.29 19.56
CA LEU A 202 1.28 8.75 18.29
C LEU A 202 1.80 10.18 18.41
N CYS A 203 2.92 10.45 17.79
CA CYS A 203 3.39 11.82 17.60
C CYS A 203 4.26 11.92 16.33
N PRO A 204 4.43 13.12 15.78
CA PRO A 204 5.41 13.33 14.71
C PRO A 204 6.82 12.93 15.16
N PRO A 205 7.63 12.33 14.28
CA PRO A 205 9.04 12.08 14.56
C PRO A 205 9.79 13.41 14.73
N PRO A 206 10.80 13.50 15.62
CA PRO A 206 11.59 14.74 15.83
C PRO A 206 12.62 15.00 14.72
N ILE A 207 12.47 14.33 13.60
CA ILE A 207 13.31 14.44 12.38
C ILE A 207 12.40 14.52 11.15
N ASN A 208 12.88 15.19 10.11
CA ASN A 208 12.14 15.28 8.87
C ASN A 208 12.37 14.02 8.02
N ILE A 209 11.41 13.10 8.02
CA ILE A 209 11.41 11.91 7.17
C ILE A 209 10.57 12.23 5.93
N PRO A 210 11.09 12.05 4.71
CA PRO A 210 10.29 12.31 3.50
C PRO A 210 9.00 11.49 3.46
N ASP A 211 7.90 12.15 3.11
CA ASP A 211 6.63 11.50 2.82
C ASP A 211 6.79 10.55 1.62
N PHE A 212 5.84 9.66 1.42
CA PHE A 212 5.83 8.73 0.30
C PHE A 212 4.43 8.56 -0.29
N ASP A 213 4.38 8.22 -1.56
CA ASP A 213 3.13 8.07 -2.27
C ASP A 213 2.62 6.63 -2.16
N ILE A 214 1.32 6.50 -1.84
CA ILE A 214 0.58 5.24 -1.98
C ILE A 214 -0.10 5.28 -3.34
N GLU A 215 0.11 4.23 -4.09
CA GLU A 215 -0.33 4.11 -5.47
C GLU A 215 -1.12 2.81 -5.67
N MET A 216 -1.97 2.82 -6.68
CA MET A 216 -2.62 1.65 -7.23
C MET A 216 -2.01 1.34 -8.59
N VAL A 217 -1.65 0.07 -8.81
CA VAL A 217 -0.96 -0.38 -10.03
C VAL A 217 -1.78 -1.46 -10.72
N THR A 218 -1.94 -1.32 -12.05
CA THR A 218 -2.59 -2.28 -12.94
C THR A 218 -1.71 -2.55 -14.16
N LEU A 219 -1.98 -3.63 -14.92
CA LEU A 219 -1.33 -3.80 -16.22
C LEU A 219 -1.85 -2.78 -17.22
N THR A 220 -0.94 -2.15 -17.97
CA THR A 220 -1.29 -1.15 -18.98
C THR A 220 -2.22 -1.76 -20.07
N ARG A 221 -2.06 -3.03 -20.42
CA ARG A 221 -2.94 -3.71 -21.39
C ARG A 221 -4.38 -3.86 -20.88
N ASP A 222 -4.58 -3.90 -19.56
CA ASP A 222 -5.89 -4.09 -18.90
C ASP A 222 -6.52 -2.76 -18.47
N SER A 223 -5.81 -1.62 -18.67
CA SER A 223 -6.27 -0.28 -18.25
C SER A 223 -7.60 0.16 -18.90
N HIS A 224 -8.00 -0.48 -20.00
CA HIS A 224 -9.27 -0.23 -20.68
C HIS A 224 -10.27 -1.39 -20.54
N HIS A 225 -9.91 -2.44 -19.78
CA HIS A 225 -10.83 -3.54 -19.53
C HIS A 225 -11.96 -3.10 -18.59
N PRO A 226 -13.26 -3.20 -18.97
CA PRO A 226 -14.36 -2.60 -18.19
C PRO A 226 -14.39 -3.04 -16.72
N ARG A 227 -14.12 -4.32 -16.43
CA ARG A 227 -14.06 -4.85 -15.08
C ARG A 227 -12.92 -4.22 -14.25
N ILE A 228 -11.74 -4.02 -14.86
CA ILE A 228 -10.57 -3.43 -14.17
C ILE A 228 -10.77 -1.93 -13.93
N LEU A 229 -11.34 -1.21 -14.92
CA LEU A 229 -11.73 0.19 -14.75
C LEU A 229 -12.71 0.34 -13.58
N TRP A 230 -13.80 -0.43 -13.62
CA TRP A 230 -14.81 -0.41 -12.56
C TRP A 230 -14.21 -0.70 -11.18
N LEU A 231 -13.36 -1.74 -11.07
CA LEU A 231 -12.66 -2.08 -9.83
C LEU A 231 -11.77 -0.92 -9.35
N SER A 232 -10.98 -0.35 -10.26
CA SER A 232 -10.02 0.72 -9.94
C SER A 232 -10.71 1.98 -9.45
N ASP A 233 -11.84 2.34 -10.05
CA ASP A 233 -12.58 3.57 -9.72
C ASP A 233 -13.12 3.52 -8.28
N TRP A 234 -13.84 2.46 -7.90
CA TRP A 234 -14.38 2.39 -6.55
C TRP A 234 -13.32 2.10 -5.47
N VAL A 235 -12.26 1.33 -5.81
CA VAL A 235 -11.13 1.12 -4.88
C VAL A 235 -10.46 2.45 -4.55
N LYS A 236 -10.20 3.28 -5.56
CA LYS A 236 -9.65 4.63 -5.37
C LYS A 236 -10.57 5.49 -4.49
N GLU A 237 -11.86 5.51 -4.76
CA GLU A 237 -12.86 6.26 -3.99
C GLU A 237 -12.86 5.86 -2.51
N VAL A 238 -12.90 4.55 -2.23
CA VAL A 238 -12.92 4.01 -0.86
C VAL A 238 -11.66 4.41 -0.10
N ILE A 239 -10.47 4.23 -0.71
CA ILE A 239 -9.21 4.55 -0.05
C ILE A 239 -9.11 6.05 0.25
N GLN A 240 -9.42 6.90 -0.71
CA GLN A 240 -9.37 8.35 -0.52
C GLN A 240 -10.36 8.83 0.55
N HIS A 241 -11.55 8.25 0.59
CA HIS A 241 -12.54 8.54 1.64
C HIS A 241 -12.06 8.10 3.03
N LYS A 242 -11.51 6.88 3.15
CA LYS A 242 -10.96 6.37 4.41
C LYS A 242 -9.82 7.23 4.94
N VAL A 243 -8.89 7.60 4.06
CA VAL A 243 -7.76 8.46 4.42
C VAL A 243 -8.23 9.82 4.94
N ALA A 244 -9.17 10.46 4.24
CA ALA A 244 -9.75 11.73 4.65
C ALA A 244 -10.44 11.63 6.02
N ALA A 245 -11.20 10.55 6.29
CA ALA A 245 -11.85 10.31 7.56
C ALA A 245 -10.85 10.15 8.71
N LEU A 246 -9.78 9.36 8.51
CA LEU A 246 -8.74 9.15 9.53
C LEU A 246 -7.93 10.42 9.81
N GLN A 247 -7.73 11.29 8.83
CA GLN A 247 -7.04 12.57 9.02
C GLN A 247 -7.87 13.61 9.76
N THR A 248 -9.20 13.54 9.66
CA THR A 248 -10.12 14.50 10.32
C THR A 248 -10.36 14.18 11.78
N THR A 249 -10.18 12.94 12.22
CA THR A 249 -10.47 12.49 13.62
C THR A 249 -9.43 12.97 14.64
N THR A 250 -8.45 13.78 14.25
CA THR A 250 -7.28 14.18 15.09
C THR A 250 -7.22 15.69 15.38
N ASN A 251 -8.35 16.39 15.36
CA ASN A 251 -8.45 17.78 15.88
C ASN A 251 -9.16 17.81 17.23
#